data_a76a64725064a4ac6bf52da4ecda4a71
#
_entry.id   a76a64725064a4ac6bf52da4ecda4a71
#
_cell.length_a   1.000
_cell.length_b   1.000
_cell.length_c   1.000
_cell.angle_alpha   90.00
_cell.angle_beta   90.00
_cell.angle_gamma   90.00
#
_symmetry.space_group_name_H-M   'P 1'
#
loop_
_entity.id
_entity.type
_entity.pdbx_description
1 polymer ?
#
loop_
_entity_poly.entity_id
_entity_poly.type
_entity_poly.pdbx_seq_one_letter_code
_entity_poly.pdbx_strand_id
1 'polypeptide(L)'
;MKYFNLFSKKYKKVLAFDGGGVRAIIGLYFLRKLEEESSKSIFESFDLFIGTSAGATNALMLGMNGSKIEDLEKFWTTDNLKRIMNQSFIDKTSIFQTRPKYSNEGKKEILHNFFDNKKIGQSLKPVVVTAYD
;
A
#
# COMPACT_ATOMS: atom_id res chain seq x y z
N MET A 1 10.67 8.90 -18.83
CA MET A 1 10.27 9.44 -17.52
C MET A 1 9.17 10.46 -17.76
N LYS A 2 7.90 10.15 -17.42
CA LYS A 2 6.83 11.16 -17.54
C LYS A 2 6.99 12.12 -16.36
N TYR A 3 7.34 13.37 -16.63
CA TYR A 3 7.32 14.41 -15.60
C TYR A 3 5.85 14.70 -15.27
N PHE A 4 5.43 14.32 -14.08
CA PHE A 4 4.11 14.71 -13.59
C PHE A 4 4.10 16.21 -13.36
N ASN A 5 3.29 16.92 -14.14
CA ASN A 5 3.16 18.36 -13.99
C ASN A 5 2.32 18.69 -12.72
N LEU A 6 2.98 18.55 -11.56
CA LEU A 6 2.39 18.87 -10.26
C LEU A 6 2.04 20.36 -10.10
N PHE A 7 2.51 21.21 -11.00
CA PHE A 7 2.37 22.67 -10.88
C PHE A 7 1.26 23.25 -11.76
N SER A 8 0.61 22.44 -12.62
CA SER A 8 -0.41 22.93 -13.55
C SER A 8 -1.76 23.26 -12.90
N LYS A 9 -2.08 22.66 -11.75
CA LYS A 9 -3.33 22.90 -11.03
C LYS A 9 -3.09 23.80 -9.81
N LYS A 10 -3.99 24.76 -9.59
CA LYS A 10 -3.95 25.66 -8.43
C LYS A 10 -3.99 24.91 -7.08
N TYR A 11 -4.71 23.79 -7.04
CA TYR A 11 -4.84 22.94 -5.86
C TYR A 11 -4.51 21.49 -6.22
N LYS A 12 -3.85 20.78 -5.30
CA LYS A 12 -3.54 19.35 -5.39
C LYS A 12 -4.30 18.62 -4.29
N LYS A 13 -4.88 17.47 -4.66
CA LYS A 13 -5.53 16.59 -3.70
C LYS A 13 -4.56 15.46 -3.35
N VAL A 14 -4.22 15.37 -2.09
CA VAL A 14 -3.30 14.38 -1.56
C VAL A 14 -4.08 13.40 -0.70
N LEU A 15 -3.88 12.11 -0.91
CA LEU A 15 -4.39 11.06 -0.04
C LEU A 15 -3.20 10.45 0.72
N ALA A 16 -3.23 10.58 2.04
CA ALA A 16 -2.22 10.02 2.93
C ALA A 16 -2.78 8.82 3.71
N PHE A 17 -2.02 7.75 3.75
CA PHE A 17 -2.33 6.52 4.48
C PHE A 17 -1.36 6.35 5.64
N ASP A 18 -1.88 6.31 6.85
CA ASP A 18 -1.11 6.01 8.03
C ASP A 18 -0.66 4.55 8.08
N GLY A 19 0.45 4.30 8.76
CA GLY A 19 0.87 2.96 9.14
C GLY A 19 -0.07 2.39 10.21
N GLY A 20 0.00 1.09 10.44
CA GLY A 20 -0.81 0.47 11.49
C GLY A 20 -1.11 -1.01 11.26
N GLY A 21 -0.37 -1.66 10.37
CA GLY A 21 -0.57 -3.08 10.05
C GLY A 21 -1.97 -3.33 9.49
N VAL A 22 -2.66 -4.33 10.01
CA VAL A 22 -4.00 -4.73 9.55
C VAL A 22 -5.05 -3.62 9.65
N ARG A 23 -4.84 -2.60 10.50
CA ARG A 23 -5.76 -1.47 10.64
C ARG A 23 -5.82 -0.59 9.38
N ALA A 24 -4.86 -0.72 8.46
CA ALA A 24 -4.91 -0.05 7.16
C ALA A 24 -6.17 -0.38 6.34
N ILE A 25 -6.81 -1.52 6.63
CA ILE A 25 -8.10 -1.94 6.04
C ILE A 25 -9.24 -0.97 6.38
N ILE A 26 -9.23 -0.39 7.58
CA ILE A 26 -10.31 0.50 8.03
C ILE A 26 -10.44 1.70 7.10
N GLY A 27 -9.31 2.26 6.66
CA GLY A 27 -9.30 3.36 5.70
C GLY A 27 -9.93 3.00 4.35
N LEU A 28 -9.82 1.74 3.92
CA LEU A 28 -10.40 1.28 2.65
C LEU A 28 -11.94 1.32 2.68
N TYR A 29 -12.55 1.03 3.83
CA TYR A 29 -14.00 1.14 4.00
C TYR A 29 -14.50 2.57 3.75
N PHE A 30 -13.79 3.58 4.29
CA PHE A 30 -14.13 4.98 4.05
C PHE A 30 -13.94 5.35 2.58
N LEU A 31 -12.87 4.87 1.96
CA LEU A 31 -12.59 5.14 0.55
C LEU A 31 -13.61 4.48 -0.38
N ARG A 32 -14.06 3.27 -0.06
CA ARG A 32 -15.15 2.60 -0.78
C ARG A 32 -16.42 3.44 -0.74
N LYS A 33 -16.81 3.88 0.46
CA LYS A 33 -17.97 4.76 0.62
C LYS A 33 -17.82 6.05 -0.19
N LEU A 34 -16.64 6.64 -0.19
CA LEU A 34 -16.38 7.84 -0.98
C LEU A 34 -16.49 7.57 -2.50
N GLU A 35 -16.05 6.43 -3.00
CA GLU A 35 -16.25 6.02 -4.40
C GLU A 35 -17.74 5.85 -4.72
N GLU A 36 -18.49 5.15 -3.85
CA GLU A 36 -19.93 4.91 -4.02
C GLU A 36 -20.69 6.24 -4.10
N GLU A 37 -20.44 7.16 -3.17
CA GLU A 37 -21.16 8.44 -3.08
C GLU A 37 -20.75 9.44 -4.18
N SER A 38 -19.46 9.48 -4.55
CA SER A 38 -18.95 10.43 -5.53
C SER A 38 -19.07 9.93 -6.97
N SER A 39 -19.34 8.65 -7.19
CA SER A 39 -19.30 7.98 -8.50
C SER A 39 -17.98 8.17 -9.24
N LYS A 40 -16.89 8.41 -8.51
CA LYS A 40 -15.52 8.58 -9.02
C LYS A 40 -14.56 7.66 -8.30
N SER A 41 -13.63 7.08 -9.04
CA SER A 41 -12.59 6.26 -8.41
C SER A 41 -11.68 7.12 -7.51
N ILE A 42 -11.15 6.51 -6.46
CA ILE A 42 -10.15 7.15 -5.59
C ILE A 42 -8.91 7.52 -6.40
N PHE A 43 -8.51 6.66 -7.34
CA PHE A 43 -7.39 6.98 -8.22
C PHE A 43 -7.61 8.28 -8.99
N GLU A 44 -8.80 8.50 -9.56
CA GLU A 44 -9.12 9.73 -10.31
C GLU A 44 -9.25 10.95 -9.40
N SER A 45 -9.73 10.75 -8.18
CA SER A 45 -10.08 11.82 -7.25
C SER A 45 -8.87 12.52 -6.62
N PHE A 46 -7.70 11.85 -6.57
CA PHE A 46 -6.49 12.38 -5.93
C PHE A 46 -5.33 12.49 -6.91
N ASP A 47 -4.44 13.45 -6.67
CA ASP A 47 -3.29 13.76 -7.54
C ASP A 47 -1.99 13.13 -7.03
N LEU A 48 -1.90 12.78 -5.74
CA LEU A 48 -0.71 12.25 -5.06
C LEU A 48 -1.14 11.26 -3.96
N PHE A 49 -0.44 10.16 -3.85
CA PHE A 49 -0.65 9.16 -2.81
C PHE A 49 0.60 9.08 -1.91
N ILE A 50 0.38 9.13 -0.61
CA ILE A 50 1.46 9.06 0.39
C ILE A 50 1.14 7.92 1.36
N GLY A 51 2.15 7.16 1.78
CA GLY A 51 1.91 6.08 2.74
C GLY A 51 3.11 5.66 3.56
N THR A 52 2.81 5.15 4.76
CA THR A 52 3.79 4.60 5.70
C THR A 52 3.44 3.16 6.05
N SER A 53 4.41 2.25 6.05
CA SER A 53 4.22 0.84 6.40
C SER A 53 3.09 0.19 5.58
N ALA A 54 2.06 -0.37 6.22
CA ALA A 54 0.88 -0.92 5.53
C ALA A 54 0.17 0.11 4.64
N GLY A 55 0.14 1.38 5.06
CA GLY A 55 -0.37 2.47 4.24
C GLY A 55 0.46 2.73 2.98
N ALA A 56 1.79 2.44 3.02
CA ALA A 56 2.63 2.50 1.83
C ALA A 56 2.16 1.50 0.76
N THR A 57 1.73 0.29 1.15
CA THR A 57 1.16 -0.69 0.23
C THR A 57 -0.09 -0.15 -0.47
N ASN A 58 -1.02 0.45 0.29
CA ASN A 58 -2.23 1.04 -0.26
C ASN A 58 -1.89 2.20 -1.23
N ALA A 59 -0.97 3.09 -0.85
CA ALA A 59 -0.53 4.19 -1.68
C ALA A 59 0.12 3.71 -2.99
N LEU A 60 0.95 2.67 -2.92
CA LEU A 60 1.60 2.06 -4.09
C LEU A 60 0.58 1.39 -5.00
N MET A 61 -0.36 0.61 -4.47
CA MET A 61 -1.40 -0.05 -5.28
C MET A 61 -2.24 0.98 -6.06
N LEU A 62 -2.64 2.06 -5.41
CA LEU A 62 -3.34 3.15 -6.08
C LEU A 62 -2.45 3.87 -7.10
N GLY A 63 -1.32 4.39 -6.68
CA GLY A 63 -0.50 5.27 -7.51
C GLY A 63 0.26 4.57 -8.62
N MET A 64 0.75 3.35 -8.40
CA MET A 64 1.49 2.59 -9.40
C MET A 64 0.58 1.86 -10.38
N ASN A 65 -0.48 1.23 -9.88
CA ASN A 65 -1.32 0.34 -10.67
C ASN A 65 -2.65 0.97 -11.08
N GLY A 66 -3.07 2.07 -10.44
CA GLY A 66 -4.42 2.61 -10.61
C GLY A 66 -5.49 1.65 -10.08
N SER A 67 -5.14 0.82 -9.08
CA SER A 67 -6.01 -0.21 -8.55
C SER A 67 -7.31 0.38 -8.01
N LYS A 68 -8.40 -0.37 -8.12
CA LYS A 68 -9.67 -0.05 -7.45
C LYS A 68 -9.58 -0.42 -5.97
N ILE A 69 -10.45 0.15 -5.14
CA ILE A 69 -10.49 -0.18 -3.71
C ILE A 69 -10.73 -1.68 -3.47
N GLU A 70 -11.53 -2.32 -4.30
CA GLU A 70 -11.74 -3.78 -4.25
C GLU A 70 -10.45 -4.60 -4.40
N ASP A 71 -9.48 -4.14 -5.20
CA ASP A 71 -8.21 -4.84 -5.38
C ASP A 71 -7.31 -4.66 -4.14
N LEU A 72 -7.37 -3.47 -3.51
CA LEU A 72 -6.70 -3.24 -2.23
C LEU A 72 -7.28 -4.16 -1.14
N GLU A 73 -8.58 -4.35 -1.11
CA GLU A 73 -9.22 -5.28 -0.16
C GLU A 73 -8.79 -6.73 -0.38
N LYS A 74 -8.63 -7.16 -1.64
CA LYS A 74 -8.09 -8.50 -1.98
C LYS A 74 -6.66 -8.69 -1.49
N PHE A 75 -5.87 -7.63 -1.42
CA PHE A 75 -4.53 -7.69 -0.81
C PHE A 75 -4.63 -8.00 0.70
N TRP A 76 -5.58 -7.41 1.40
CA TRP A 76 -5.74 -7.51 2.84
C TRP A 76 -6.61 -8.69 3.31
N THR A 77 -6.68 -9.78 2.54
CA THR A 77 -7.37 -11.00 2.96
C THR A 77 -6.69 -11.66 4.16
N THR A 78 -7.44 -12.43 4.92
CA THR A 78 -6.92 -13.19 6.07
C THR A 78 -5.73 -14.08 5.67
N ASP A 79 -5.78 -14.71 4.50
CA ASP A 79 -4.72 -15.60 4.03
C ASP A 79 -3.44 -14.83 3.67
N ASN A 80 -3.55 -13.71 2.97
CA ASN A 80 -2.41 -12.84 2.69
C ASN A 80 -1.82 -12.27 3.99
N LEU A 81 -2.67 -11.85 4.93
CA LEU A 81 -2.23 -11.36 6.24
C LEU A 81 -1.45 -12.43 7.02
N LYS A 82 -1.95 -13.67 7.06
CA LYS A 82 -1.23 -14.78 7.69
C LYS A 82 0.16 -14.98 7.06
N ARG A 83 0.26 -14.92 5.73
CA ARG A 83 1.53 -15.08 5.01
C ARG A 83 2.49 -13.91 5.25
N ILE A 84 1.99 -12.67 5.27
CA ILE A 84 2.79 -11.46 5.56
C ILE A 84 3.28 -11.46 7.01
N MET A 85 2.44 -11.93 7.94
CA MET A 85 2.69 -11.90 9.39
C MET A 85 3.23 -13.24 9.92
N ASN A 86 3.55 -14.19 9.05
CA ASN A 86 4.00 -15.52 9.49
C ASN A 86 5.31 -15.38 10.26
N GLN A 87 5.22 -15.58 11.58
CA GLN A 87 6.38 -15.65 12.47
C GLN A 87 7.03 -17.02 12.31
N SER A 88 8.33 -17.07 12.11
CA SER A 88 9.06 -18.31 12.23
C SER A 88 8.81 -18.91 13.62
N PHE A 89 8.52 -20.21 13.68
CA PHE A 89 8.31 -20.93 14.96
C PHE A 89 9.51 -20.79 15.90
N ILE A 90 10.69 -20.64 15.36
CA ILE A 90 11.96 -20.47 16.09
C ILE A 90 12.01 -19.12 16.83
N ASP A 91 11.38 -18.07 16.29
CA ASP A 91 11.41 -16.73 16.89
C ASP A 91 10.51 -16.62 18.14
N LYS A 92 9.55 -17.55 18.31
CA LYS A 92 8.68 -17.59 19.51
C LYS A 92 9.36 -18.14 20.76
N THR A 93 10.44 -18.91 20.59
CA THR A 93 11.14 -19.58 21.68
C THR A 93 12.48 -18.92 22.05
N SER A 94 12.94 -17.97 21.27
CA SER A 94 14.20 -17.26 21.51
C SER A 94 14.03 -16.12 22.48
N ILE A 95 14.69 -16.19 23.64
CA ILE A 95 14.75 -15.12 24.64
C ILE A 95 15.59 -13.93 24.13
N PHE A 96 16.47 -14.15 23.14
CA PHE A 96 17.24 -13.11 22.46
C PHE A 96 16.76 -12.98 21.03
N GLN A 97 16.02 -11.90 20.73
CA GLN A 97 15.61 -11.56 19.36
C GLN A 97 16.82 -11.10 18.54
N THR A 98 17.54 -12.05 17.96
CA THR A 98 18.67 -11.77 17.05
C THR A 98 18.27 -11.75 15.57
N ARG A 99 16.99 -12.04 15.25
CA ARG A 99 16.47 -12.12 13.88
C ARG A 99 15.23 -11.23 13.69
N PRO A 100 14.94 -10.79 12.44
CA PRO A 100 13.73 -10.04 12.15
C PRO A 100 12.47 -10.80 12.59
N LYS A 101 11.54 -10.09 13.20
CA LYS A 101 10.29 -10.63 13.76
C LYS A 101 9.42 -11.36 12.72
N TYR A 102 9.58 -11.07 11.44
CA TYR A 102 8.77 -11.62 10.35
C TYR A 102 9.67 -12.17 9.23
N SER A 103 9.29 -13.32 8.67
CA SER A 103 9.90 -13.82 7.43
C SER A 103 9.55 -12.89 6.26
N ASN A 104 10.56 -12.57 5.45
CA ASN A 104 10.35 -11.73 4.27
C ASN A 104 9.83 -12.50 3.04
N GLU A 105 9.84 -13.83 3.04
CA GLU A 105 9.52 -14.63 1.86
C GLU A 105 8.05 -14.51 1.45
N GLY A 106 7.12 -14.76 2.37
CA GLY A 106 5.68 -14.64 2.11
C GLY A 106 5.28 -13.22 1.71
N LYS A 107 5.93 -12.22 2.34
CA LYS A 107 5.72 -10.81 2.00
C LYS A 107 6.22 -10.48 0.59
N LYS A 108 7.41 -10.96 0.21
CA LYS A 108 7.98 -10.74 -1.12
C LYS A 108 7.11 -11.36 -2.20
N GLU A 109 6.64 -12.59 -2.00
CA GLU A 109 5.77 -13.28 -2.94
C GLU A 109 4.46 -12.52 -3.17
N ILE A 110 3.79 -12.10 -2.09
CA ILE A 110 2.54 -11.35 -2.20
C ILE A 110 2.78 -10.01 -2.90
N LEU A 111 3.81 -9.27 -2.51
CA LEU A 111 4.15 -8.00 -3.16
C LEU A 111 4.49 -8.20 -4.65
N HIS A 112 5.20 -9.28 -4.99
CA HIS A 112 5.50 -9.60 -6.38
C HIS A 112 4.23 -9.85 -7.20
N ASN A 113 3.25 -10.57 -6.65
CA ASN A 113 1.97 -10.82 -7.33
C ASN A 113 1.18 -9.54 -7.66
N PHE A 114 1.30 -8.50 -6.83
CA PHE A 114 0.57 -7.24 -7.02
C PHE A 114 1.38 -6.18 -7.82
N PHE A 115 2.68 -6.18 -7.70
CA PHE A 115 3.54 -5.15 -8.29
C PHE A 115 4.46 -5.65 -9.40
N ASP A 116 4.62 -6.99 -9.52
CA ASP A 116 5.59 -7.60 -10.41
C ASP A 116 7.00 -6.98 -10.17
N ASN A 117 7.73 -6.66 -11.22
CA ASN A 117 9.03 -5.99 -11.17
C ASN A 117 8.94 -4.47 -11.44
N LYS A 118 7.78 -3.87 -11.25
CA LYS A 118 7.59 -2.43 -11.47
C LYS A 118 8.46 -1.60 -10.52
N LYS A 119 9.11 -0.60 -11.09
CA LYS A 119 9.85 0.40 -10.31
C LYS A 119 8.93 1.57 -9.95
N ILE A 120 9.15 2.20 -8.80
CA ILE A 120 8.34 3.34 -8.34
C ILE A 120 8.31 4.49 -9.37
N GLY A 121 9.37 4.67 -10.15
CA GLY A 121 9.42 5.64 -11.24
C GLY A 121 8.49 5.34 -12.43
N GLN A 122 7.83 4.17 -12.44
CA GLN A 122 6.82 3.78 -13.44
C GLN A 122 5.39 4.03 -12.95
N SER A 123 5.22 4.69 -11.80
CA SER A 123 3.92 5.01 -11.22
C SER A 123 3.04 5.79 -12.21
N LEU A 124 1.75 5.48 -12.23
CA LEU A 124 0.76 6.20 -13.03
C LEU A 124 0.46 7.58 -12.46
N LYS A 125 0.53 7.72 -11.13
CA LYS A 125 0.48 9.00 -10.40
C LYS A 125 1.62 9.08 -9.39
N PRO A 126 2.00 10.27 -8.93
CA PRO A 126 3.03 10.44 -7.91
C PRO A 126 2.72 9.64 -6.65
N VAL A 127 3.72 8.93 -6.14
CA VAL A 127 3.65 8.17 -4.89
C VAL A 127 4.85 8.52 -4.03
N VAL A 128 4.60 8.72 -2.74
CA VAL A 128 5.65 8.90 -1.73
C VAL A 128 5.45 7.85 -0.64
N VAL A 129 6.50 7.12 -0.33
CA VAL A 129 6.49 6.11 0.74
C VAL A 129 7.69 6.28 1.63
N THR A 130 7.49 6.06 2.94
CA THR A 130 8.60 6.04 3.89
C THR A 130 9.32 4.70 3.81
N ALA A 131 10.65 4.75 3.78
CA ALA A 131 11.52 3.59 3.86
C ALA A 131 12.64 3.86 4.87
N TYR A 132 13.16 2.80 5.46
CA TYR A 132 14.35 2.82 6.30
C TYR A 132 15.46 2.08 5.56
N ASP A 133 16.64 2.67 5.54
CA ASP A 133 17.86 2.12 4.92
C ASP A 133 18.80 1.57 6.02
#